data_403af2e55f08a8517e0b517c30cf7d60
#
_entry.id   403af2e55f08a8517e0b517c30cf7d60
#
_cell.length_a   1.000
_cell.length_b   1.000
_cell.length_c   1.000
_cell.angle_alpha   90.00
_cell.angle_beta   90.00
_cell.angle_gamma   90.00
#
_symmetry.space_group_name_H-M   'P 1'
#
loop_
_entity.id
_entity.type
_entity.pdbx_description
1 polymer ?
#
loop_
_entity_poly.entity_id
_entity_poly.type
_entity_poly.pdbx_seq_one_letter_code
_entity_poly.pdbx_strand_id
1 'polypeptide(L)'
;MKKKPDLSDSLKSWLNYLEEIHPLHIELGLERIDAVRKKCNINPSFPIILVAGTNGKGSTSKYLESIFNEAKLKVACYTSPHIKKFNERIRVNKKEVSDARLKNAIHFIDSNRGSLSLTFFEITTLAAMHIFTKNNVDVCVMEVGLGGRLDATNIFDPEVSIITSINFDHQDYLGDTLEKIGYEKAGILRGGKPAVLNFKNIPKAITRHASKIGSNLSLICKDFNYEIEGQKYKYISQSSQINAIEILNNNSEVQVINAMGAIRCVDLMQKFFKISNDCIKLGIKNTFIQARSEVISRKPLIIIDVAHNFEAAENLLNVFNHSKNKGITRATFSILKNKDLTKIIQLFNAVDEWYIAELKNTRALKIDQLENILRKTYPQKKINVFKNIKNAYTSALSNSKENDNILLFGSFFTIDEAGVKL
;
A
#
# COMPACT_ATOMS: atom_id res chain seq x y z
N MET A 1 10.75 17.34 24.81
CA MET A 1 10.89 17.35 23.34
C MET A 1 12.35 17.08 22.98
N LYS A 2 12.60 16.18 22.04
CA LYS A 2 13.95 16.04 21.50
C LYS A 2 14.40 17.33 20.82
N LYS A 3 15.72 17.60 20.86
CA LYS A 3 16.31 18.72 20.12
C LYS A 3 16.07 18.51 18.62
N LYS A 4 15.65 19.56 17.93
CA LYS A 4 15.52 19.55 16.45
C LYS A 4 16.88 19.19 15.85
N PRO A 5 16.97 18.22 14.92
CA PRO A 5 18.22 17.88 14.25
C PRO A 5 18.71 19.01 13.35
N ASP A 6 20.00 19.06 13.11
CA ASP A 6 20.62 19.92 12.12
C ASP A 6 20.63 19.25 10.73
N LEU A 7 20.85 20.02 9.65
CA LEU A 7 20.92 19.44 8.29
C LEU A 7 22.14 18.52 8.08
N SER A 8 23.16 18.62 8.94
CA SER A 8 24.29 17.69 8.97
C SER A 8 23.94 16.32 9.54
N ASP A 9 22.89 16.24 10.36
CA ASP A 9 22.45 14.98 10.98
C ASP A 9 21.89 13.99 9.93
N SER A 10 21.82 12.71 10.32
CA SER A 10 21.31 11.66 9.47
C SER A 10 19.81 11.82 9.18
N LEU A 11 19.32 11.25 8.05
CA LEU A 11 17.88 11.15 7.79
C LEU A 11 17.14 10.42 8.92
N LYS A 12 17.76 9.39 9.50
CA LYS A 12 17.19 8.65 10.63
C LYS A 12 16.96 9.55 11.85
N SER A 13 17.86 10.47 12.14
CA SER A 13 17.70 11.45 13.24
C SER A 13 16.46 12.33 13.00
N TRP A 14 16.29 12.81 11.77
CA TRP A 14 15.12 13.60 11.36
C TRP A 14 13.80 12.80 11.46
N LEU A 15 13.78 11.56 10.97
CA LEU A 15 12.58 10.72 11.06
C LEU A 15 12.20 10.42 12.53
N ASN A 16 13.19 10.11 13.38
CA ASN A 16 12.94 9.91 14.81
C ASN A 16 12.43 11.19 15.52
N TYR A 17 12.93 12.36 15.12
CA TYR A 17 12.42 13.63 15.62
C TYR A 17 10.94 13.83 15.21
N LEU A 18 10.59 13.56 13.95
CA LEU A 18 9.22 13.70 13.46
C LEU A 18 8.22 12.78 14.18
N GLU A 19 8.64 11.60 14.62
CA GLU A 19 7.77 10.68 15.37
C GLU A 19 7.37 11.21 16.76
N GLU A 20 8.10 12.19 17.30
CA GLU A 20 7.93 12.69 18.66
C GLU A 20 7.43 14.13 18.76
N ILE A 21 7.41 14.88 17.65
CA ILE A 21 6.99 16.29 17.68
C ILE A 21 5.49 16.50 17.80
N HIS A 22 4.71 15.46 17.53
CA HIS A 22 3.26 15.46 17.70
C HIS A 22 2.85 14.43 18.77
N PRO A 23 1.92 14.79 19.68
CA PRO A 23 1.53 13.90 20.79
C PRO A 23 0.85 12.62 20.31
N LEU A 24 0.18 12.66 19.16
CA LEU A 24 -0.53 11.53 18.58
C LEU A 24 0.17 11.05 17.31
N HIS A 25 0.34 9.73 17.17
CA HIS A 25 0.87 9.16 15.91
C HIS A 25 -0.08 9.36 14.72
N ILE A 26 -1.38 9.37 14.98
CA ILE A 26 -2.44 9.59 14.00
C ILE A 26 -3.41 10.62 14.60
N GLU A 27 -3.56 11.73 13.90
CA GLU A 27 -4.59 12.71 14.15
C GLU A 27 -5.16 13.14 12.80
N LEU A 28 -6.43 12.80 12.59
CA LEU A 28 -7.12 13.09 11.33
C LEU A 28 -7.62 14.53 11.31
N GLY A 29 -7.48 15.20 10.18
CA GLY A 29 -7.92 16.57 9.96
C GLY A 29 -7.10 17.27 8.88
N LEU A 30 -7.69 18.22 8.17
CA LEU A 30 -7.05 18.88 7.05
C LEU A 30 -6.59 20.31 7.36
N GLU A 31 -7.11 20.92 8.42
CA GLU A 31 -6.91 22.34 8.72
C GLU A 31 -5.45 22.67 9.02
N ARG A 32 -4.79 21.83 9.84
CA ARG A 32 -3.38 22.04 10.23
C ARG A 32 -2.44 21.96 9.05
N ILE A 33 -2.58 20.86 8.30
CA ILE A 33 -1.70 20.60 7.14
C ILE A 33 -1.95 21.63 6.03
N ASP A 34 -3.20 22.02 5.74
CA ASP A 34 -3.51 23.03 4.73
C ASP A 34 -2.99 24.42 5.10
N ALA A 35 -3.06 24.78 6.39
CA ALA A 35 -2.44 26.02 6.86
C ALA A 35 -0.93 26.05 6.63
N VAL A 36 -0.23 24.95 6.88
CA VAL A 36 1.22 24.84 6.60
C VAL A 36 1.50 24.79 5.10
N ARG A 37 0.70 24.04 4.31
CA ARG A 37 0.79 24.04 2.84
C ARG A 37 0.76 25.45 2.26
N LYS A 38 -0.19 26.27 2.71
CA LYS A 38 -0.32 27.67 2.29
C LYS A 38 0.90 28.51 2.68
N LYS A 39 1.38 28.41 3.93
CA LYS A 39 2.61 29.08 4.38
C LYS A 39 3.85 28.69 3.57
N CYS A 40 3.96 27.42 3.18
CA CYS A 40 5.05 26.90 2.36
C CYS A 40 4.87 27.19 0.86
N ASN A 41 3.77 27.79 0.45
CA ASN A 41 3.40 28.04 -0.96
C ASN A 41 3.51 26.77 -1.84
N ILE A 42 2.98 25.64 -1.33
CA ILE A 42 2.98 24.37 -2.05
C ILE A 42 1.69 24.26 -2.87
N ASN A 43 1.77 24.62 -4.15
CA ASN A 43 0.65 24.63 -5.08
C ASN A 43 1.04 23.83 -6.34
N PRO A 44 0.71 22.51 -6.39
CA PRO A 44 1.00 21.69 -7.57
C PRO A 44 0.18 22.16 -8.78
N SER A 45 0.83 22.26 -9.94
CA SER A 45 0.19 22.62 -11.23
C SER A 45 0.00 21.41 -12.15
N PHE A 46 0.46 20.26 -11.76
CA PHE A 46 0.35 19.01 -12.49
C PHE A 46 -0.85 18.17 -11.99
N PRO A 47 -1.44 17.35 -12.87
CA PRO A 47 -2.54 16.47 -12.49
C PRO A 47 -2.11 15.42 -11.46
N ILE A 48 -3.03 15.15 -10.53
CA ILE A 48 -2.84 14.21 -9.41
C ILE A 48 -3.86 13.06 -9.55
N ILE A 49 -3.41 11.85 -9.28
CA ILE A 49 -4.26 10.68 -9.06
C ILE A 49 -4.18 10.29 -7.60
N LEU A 50 -5.32 10.33 -6.88
CA LEU A 50 -5.40 9.82 -5.50
C LEU A 50 -5.85 8.36 -5.49
N VAL A 51 -5.08 7.53 -4.77
CA VAL A 51 -5.32 6.09 -4.66
C VAL A 51 -5.67 5.74 -3.22
N ALA A 52 -6.97 5.51 -2.95
CA ALA A 52 -7.46 5.00 -1.67
C ALA A 52 -7.87 3.52 -1.77
N GLY A 53 -8.12 2.91 -0.62
CA GLY A 53 -8.59 1.52 -0.51
C GLY A 53 -8.15 0.88 0.79
N THR A 54 -8.69 -0.29 1.09
CA THR A 54 -8.17 -1.10 2.21
C THR A 54 -6.89 -1.79 1.76
N ASN A 55 -6.95 -2.61 0.73
CA ASN A 55 -5.83 -3.28 0.10
C ASN A 55 -5.63 -2.80 -1.35
N GLY A 56 -4.49 -3.10 -1.97
CA GLY A 56 -4.23 -2.81 -3.39
C GLY A 56 -3.71 -1.41 -3.72
N LYS A 57 -3.74 -0.45 -2.79
CA LYS A 57 -3.31 0.95 -3.02
C LYS A 57 -1.90 1.05 -3.62
N GLY A 58 -0.90 0.50 -2.92
CA GLY A 58 0.50 0.55 -3.36
C GLY A 58 0.74 -0.20 -4.68
N SER A 59 0.03 -1.33 -4.90
CA SER A 59 0.10 -2.07 -6.17
C SER A 59 -0.43 -1.23 -7.34
N THR A 60 -1.62 -0.65 -7.18
CA THR A 60 -2.23 0.23 -8.18
C THR A 60 -1.35 1.46 -8.46
N SER A 61 -0.77 2.06 -7.40
CA SER A 61 0.16 3.19 -7.54
C SER A 61 1.41 2.81 -8.34
N LYS A 62 1.97 1.62 -8.13
CA LYS A 62 3.12 1.12 -8.89
C LYS A 62 2.78 0.86 -10.37
N TYR A 63 1.60 0.31 -10.66
CA TYR A 63 1.14 0.15 -12.05
C TYR A 63 1.00 1.51 -12.74
N LEU A 64 0.36 2.47 -12.10
CA LEU A 64 0.22 3.83 -12.64
C LEU A 64 1.58 4.49 -12.88
N GLU A 65 2.47 4.46 -11.88
CA GLU A 65 3.84 4.99 -12.00
C GLU A 65 4.57 4.37 -13.19
N SER A 66 4.43 3.05 -13.38
CA SER A 66 5.09 2.33 -14.45
C SER A 66 4.53 2.70 -15.83
N ILE A 67 3.22 2.76 -16.00
CA ILE A 67 2.57 3.10 -17.27
C ILE A 67 2.97 4.52 -17.70
N PHE A 68 2.85 5.49 -16.81
CA PHE A 68 3.21 6.87 -17.12
C PHE A 68 4.71 7.04 -17.44
N ASN A 69 5.57 6.26 -16.75
CA ASN A 69 7.01 6.28 -17.01
C ASN A 69 7.36 5.67 -18.39
N GLU A 70 6.68 4.59 -18.82
CA GLU A 70 6.83 4.05 -20.19
C GLU A 70 6.36 5.05 -21.26
N ALA A 71 5.36 5.88 -20.94
CA ALA A 71 4.92 6.97 -21.78
C ALA A 71 5.88 8.18 -21.77
N LYS A 72 7.07 8.07 -21.14
CA LYS A 72 8.11 9.10 -21.03
C LYS A 72 7.69 10.34 -20.25
N LEU A 73 6.64 10.26 -19.44
CA LEU A 73 6.27 11.32 -18.53
C LEU A 73 7.19 11.34 -17.31
N LYS A 74 7.43 12.50 -16.75
CA LYS A 74 8.14 12.68 -15.48
C LYS A 74 7.16 12.46 -14.33
N VAL A 75 7.21 11.26 -13.74
CA VAL A 75 6.22 10.77 -12.78
C VAL A 75 6.70 10.97 -11.36
N ALA A 76 5.86 11.58 -10.52
CA ALA A 76 5.99 11.54 -9.08
C ALA A 76 5.13 10.42 -8.50
N CYS A 77 5.65 9.70 -7.51
CA CYS A 77 4.88 8.69 -6.78
C CYS A 77 5.12 8.80 -5.27
N TYR A 78 4.03 8.91 -4.51
CA TYR A 78 4.03 8.89 -3.04
C TYR A 78 3.24 7.69 -2.54
N THR A 79 3.90 6.80 -1.79
CA THR A 79 3.32 5.54 -1.28
C THR A 79 3.64 5.32 0.18
N SER A 80 2.79 4.52 0.89
CA SER A 80 3.05 4.15 2.28
C SER A 80 2.40 2.81 2.66
N PRO A 81 3.00 2.07 3.61
CA PRO A 81 4.33 2.27 4.22
C PRO A 81 5.47 1.83 3.29
N HIS A 82 6.70 1.91 3.75
CA HIS A 82 7.89 1.33 3.11
C HIS A 82 8.18 -0.07 3.66
N ILE A 83 9.01 -0.85 2.96
CA ILE A 83 9.49 -2.14 3.44
C ILE A 83 10.82 -1.93 4.18
N LYS A 84 11.84 -1.39 3.54
CA LYS A 84 13.20 -1.25 4.10
C LYS A 84 13.59 0.19 4.42
N LYS A 85 13.40 1.11 3.48
CA LYS A 85 13.88 2.49 3.57
C LYS A 85 12.73 3.48 3.43
N PHE A 86 12.75 4.52 4.24
CA PHE A 86 11.74 5.58 4.14
C PHE A 86 11.66 6.20 2.74
N ASN A 87 12.79 6.30 2.04
CA ASN A 87 12.90 6.87 0.69
C ASN A 87 12.01 6.16 -0.35
N GLU A 88 11.70 4.87 -0.17
CA GLU A 88 10.76 4.11 -1.00
C GLU A 88 9.40 4.80 -1.15
N ARG A 89 9.01 5.61 -0.15
CA ARG A 89 7.72 6.33 -0.14
C ARG A 89 7.65 7.47 -1.15
N ILE A 90 8.81 8.03 -1.55
CA ILE A 90 8.88 9.26 -2.36
C ILE A 90 9.79 9.00 -3.55
N ARG A 91 9.20 8.85 -4.73
CA ARG A 91 9.93 8.53 -5.96
C ARG A 91 9.63 9.55 -7.05
N VAL A 92 10.63 9.78 -7.91
CA VAL A 92 10.50 10.50 -9.17
C VAL A 92 11.09 9.62 -10.26
N ASN A 93 10.33 9.30 -11.29
CA ASN A 93 10.71 8.38 -12.38
C ASN A 93 11.22 7.03 -11.86
N LYS A 94 10.46 6.38 -10.96
CA LYS A 94 10.78 5.10 -10.29
C LYS A 94 12.03 5.16 -9.39
N LYS A 95 12.71 6.31 -9.26
CA LYS A 95 13.90 6.45 -8.42
C LYS A 95 13.54 7.11 -7.09
N GLU A 96 13.98 6.50 -6.01
CA GLU A 96 13.86 7.05 -4.66
C GLU A 96 14.58 8.39 -4.57
N VAL A 97 14.00 9.34 -3.84
CA VAL A 97 14.68 10.60 -3.53
C VAL A 97 15.85 10.35 -2.57
N SER A 98 16.94 11.09 -2.73
CA SER A 98 18.10 10.97 -1.85
C SER A 98 17.81 11.49 -0.44
N ASP A 99 18.54 10.97 0.56
CA ASP A 99 18.47 11.41 1.95
C ASP A 99 18.64 12.92 2.07
N ALA A 100 19.57 13.51 1.33
CA ALA A 100 19.82 14.95 1.35
C ALA A 100 18.60 15.76 0.88
N ARG A 101 17.96 15.34 -0.23
CA ARG A 101 16.76 16.01 -0.74
C ARG A 101 15.59 15.88 0.24
N LEU A 102 15.41 14.71 0.83
CA LEU A 102 14.35 14.46 1.78
C LEU A 102 14.56 15.26 3.08
N LYS A 103 15.77 15.26 3.63
CA LYS A 103 16.11 16.09 4.80
C LYS A 103 15.85 17.57 4.56
N ASN A 104 16.30 18.10 3.41
CA ASN A 104 16.09 19.51 3.07
C ASN A 104 14.59 19.85 2.98
N ALA A 105 13.78 18.96 2.39
CA ALA A 105 12.33 19.16 2.30
C ALA A 105 11.67 19.11 3.68
N ILE A 106 12.01 18.12 4.52
CA ILE A 106 11.50 18.01 5.89
C ILE A 106 11.90 19.25 6.70
N HIS A 107 13.17 19.68 6.64
CA HIS A 107 13.65 20.88 7.31
C HIS A 107 12.87 22.12 6.86
N PHE A 108 12.64 22.27 5.55
CA PHE A 108 11.86 23.38 4.99
C PHE A 108 10.45 23.41 5.58
N ILE A 109 9.72 22.28 5.58
CA ILE A 109 8.36 22.20 6.14
C ILE A 109 8.36 22.50 7.64
N ASP A 110 9.25 21.86 8.40
CA ASP A 110 9.34 22.03 9.85
C ASP A 110 9.69 23.49 10.25
N SER A 111 10.55 24.16 9.48
CA SER A 111 10.92 25.55 9.74
C SER A 111 9.78 26.55 9.42
N ASN A 112 8.88 26.20 8.49
CA ASN A 112 7.78 27.08 8.07
C ASN A 112 6.44 26.80 8.78
N ARG A 113 6.28 25.66 9.47
CA ARG A 113 5.03 25.34 10.19
C ARG A 113 4.76 26.29 11.37
N GLY A 114 5.78 26.95 11.91
CA GLY A 114 5.68 27.80 13.09
C GLY A 114 5.29 26.99 14.34
N SER A 115 4.29 27.47 15.07
CA SER A 115 3.75 26.78 16.27
C SER A 115 2.78 25.63 15.96
N LEU A 116 2.39 25.44 14.69
CA LEU A 116 1.48 24.36 14.31
C LEU A 116 2.17 23.00 14.49
N SER A 117 1.56 22.12 15.28
CA SER A 117 1.98 20.76 15.43
C SER A 117 1.42 19.91 14.27
N LEU A 118 2.29 19.20 13.56
CA LEU A 118 1.92 18.27 12.50
C LEU A 118 2.38 16.87 12.84
N THR A 119 1.58 15.88 12.48
CA THR A 119 1.96 14.47 12.56
C THR A 119 3.11 14.13 11.61
N PHE A 120 3.78 13.02 11.87
CA PHE A 120 4.79 12.45 10.98
C PHE A 120 4.30 12.38 9.51
N PHE A 121 3.08 11.88 9.31
CA PHE A 121 2.53 11.70 7.97
C PHE A 121 2.20 13.03 7.29
N GLU A 122 1.67 14.00 8.02
CA GLU A 122 1.39 15.35 7.48
C GLU A 122 2.67 16.04 7.00
N ILE A 123 3.75 16.01 7.80
CA ILE A 123 5.04 16.62 7.40
C ILE A 123 5.62 15.91 6.18
N THR A 124 5.62 14.58 6.17
CA THR A 124 6.20 13.83 5.06
C THR A 124 5.39 13.94 3.77
N THR A 125 4.06 14.11 3.87
CA THR A 125 3.19 14.41 2.71
C THR A 125 3.52 15.77 2.10
N LEU A 126 3.68 16.81 2.94
CA LEU A 126 4.08 18.15 2.46
C LEU A 126 5.50 18.14 1.88
N ALA A 127 6.43 17.44 2.52
CA ALA A 127 7.81 17.30 2.02
C ALA A 127 7.86 16.60 0.65
N ALA A 128 7.06 15.54 0.47
CA ALA A 128 6.92 14.85 -0.82
C ALA A 128 6.41 15.80 -1.90
N MET A 129 5.31 16.51 -1.64
CA MET A 129 4.73 17.44 -2.62
C MET A 129 5.67 18.63 -2.91
N HIS A 130 6.38 19.14 -1.91
CA HIS A 130 7.42 20.14 -2.12
C HIS A 130 8.53 19.66 -3.08
N ILE A 131 9.00 18.42 -2.90
CA ILE A 131 9.98 17.80 -3.79
C ILE A 131 9.41 17.68 -5.21
N PHE A 132 8.17 17.24 -5.36
CA PHE A 132 7.52 17.04 -6.66
C PHE A 132 7.35 18.36 -7.42
N THR A 133 6.88 19.40 -6.73
CA THR A 133 6.74 20.75 -7.31
C THR A 133 8.08 21.29 -7.79
N LYS A 134 9.15 21.15 -6.98
CA LYS A 134 10.51 21.57 -7.36
C LYS A 134 11.12 20.78 -8.52
N ASN A 135 10.60 19.57 -8.78
CA ASN A 135 11.07 18.75 -9.88
C ASN A 135 10.31 18.97 -11.20
N ASN A 136 9.26 19.82 -11.23
CA ASN A 136 8.41 20.04 -12.40
C ASN A 136 7.97 18.70 -13.02
N VAL A 137 7.28 17.86 -12.22
CA VAL A 137 6.78 16.58 -12.71
C VAL A 137 5.56 16.78 -13.60
N ASP A 138 5.31 15.84 -14.51
CA ASP A 138 4.17 15.90 -15.42
C ASP A 138 2.88 15.37 -14.75
N VAL A 139 3.02 14.36 -13.89
CA VAL A 139 1.90 13.71 -13.19
C VAL A 139 2.34 13.20 -11.82
N CYS A 140 1.41 13.20 -10.87
CA CYS A 140 1.63 12.67 -9.53
C CYS A 140 0.62 11.58 -9.19
N VAL A 141 1.12 10.44 -8.69
CA VAL A 141 0.33 9.35 -8.10
C VAL A 141 0.52 9.40 -6.60
N MET A 142 -0.56 9.58 -5.83
CA MET A 142 -0.50 9.67 -4.37
C MET A 142 -1.36 8.59 -3.74
N GLU A 143 -0.73 7.75 -2.95
CA GLU A 143 -1.41 6.78 -2.10
C GLU A 143 -1.90 7.45 -0.81
N VAL A 144 -3.18 7.28 -0.51
CA VAL A 144 -3.80 7.68 0.77
C VAL A 144 -3.25 6.83 1.91
N GLY A 145 -2.80 7.47 2.98
CA GLY A 145 -2.26 6.77 4.15
C GLY A 145 -3.34 6.03 4.94
N LEU A 146 -4.42 6.73 5.32
CA LEU A 146 -5.51 6.18 6.13
C LEU A 146 -6.86 6.79 5.77
N GLY A 147 -7.84 5.93 5.50
CA GLY A 147 -9.20 6.39 5.15
C GLY A 147 -9.26 7.10 3.81
N GLY A 148 -9.37 8.40 3.82
CA GLY A 148 -9.39 9.26 2.63
C GLY A 148 -9.83 10.68 2.98
N ARG A 149 -11.04 10.85 3.51
CA ARG A 149 -11.69 12.15 3.75
C ARG A 149 -10.82 13.14 4.55
N LEU A 150 -10.19 12.67 5.59
CA LEU A 150 -9.35 13.46 6.50
C LEU A 150 -7.86 13.09 6.42
N ASP A 151 -7.48 12.35 5.37
CA ASP A 151 -6.08 12.00 5.15
C ASP A 151 -5.28 13.20 4.62
N ALA A 152 -4.04 13.31 5.04
CA ALA A 152 -3.14 14.41 4.66
C ALA A 152 -3.01 14.58 3.13
N THR A 153 -3.07 13.50 2.35
CA THR A 153 -3.00 13.58 0.89
C THR A 153 -4.22 14.25 0.26
N ASN A 154 -5.35 14.29 0.97
CA ASN A 154 -6.62 14.83 0.47
C ASN A 154 -6.71 16.37 0.43
N ILE A 155 -5.68 17.07 0.92
CA ILE A 155 -5.56 18.53 0.73
C ILE A 155 -5.23 18.92 -0.71
N PHE A 156 -4.85 17.96 -1.55
CA PHE A 156 -4.57 18.14 -2.97
C PHE A 156 -5.72 17.62 -3.82
N ASP A 157 -6.17 18.43 -4.77
CA ASP A 157 -7.31 18.06 -5.63
C ASP A 157 -6.90 17.13 -6.76
N PRO A 158 -7.45 15.89 -6.82
CA PRO A 158 -7.13 14.95 -7.87
C PRO A 158 -7.88 15.25 -9.18
N GLU A 159 -7.27 14.88 -10.30
CA GLU A 159 -7.96 14.78 -11.59
C GLU A 159 -8.71 13.45 -11.76
N VAL A 160 -8.20 12.40 -11.14
CA VAL A 160 -8.84 11.08 -11.05
C VAL A 160 -8.64 10.54 -9.63
N SER A 161 -9.70 9.97 -9.06
CA SER A 161 -9.62 9.22 -7.81
C SER A 161 -9.84 7.73 -8.08
N ILE A 162 -9.19 6.86 -7.32
CA ILE A 162 -9.48 5.42 -7.35
C ILE A 162 -9.61 4.86 -5.93
N ILE A 163 -10.66 4.05 -5.72
CA ILE A 163 -10.82 3.23 -4.52
C ILE A 163 -10.60 1.77 -4.95
N THR A 164 -9.54 1.14 -4.44
CA THR A 164 -9.09 -0.19 -4.87
C THR A 164 -9.88 -1.33 -4.25
N SER A 165 -10.24 -1.20 -2.97
CA SER A 165 -11.09 -2.15 -2.24
C SER A 165 -11.69 -1.51 -0.99
N ILE A 166 -12.77 -2.10 -0.47
CA ILE A 166 -13.36 -1.77 0.84
C ILE A 166 -13.46 -3.04 1.67
N ASN A 167 -12.77 -3.07 2.81
CA ASN A 167 -12.84 -4.17 3.76
C ASN A 167 -12.53 -3.67 5.18
N PHE A 168 -12.70 -4.53 6.19
CA PHE A 168 -12.43 -4.20 7.58
C PHE A 168 -10.92 -4.07 7.82
N ASP A 169 -10.49 -2.86 8.14
CA ASP A 169 -9.18 -2.52 8.66
C ASP A 169 -9.24 -1.16 9.35
N HIS A 170 -8.35 -0.91 10.32
CA HIS A 170 -8.28 0.35 11.06
C HIS A 170 -9.63 0.82 11.65
N GLN A 171 -10.42 -0.12 12.20
CA GLN A 171 -11.78 0.14 12.67
C GLN A 171 -11.83 1.20 13.78
N ASP A 172 -10.77 1.35 14.58
CA ASP A 172 -10.63 2.39 15.60
C ASP A 172 -10.73 3.82 15.03
N TYR A 173 -10.40 3.99 13.73
CA TYR A 173 -10.40 5.29 13.04
C TYR A 173 -11.50 5.42 11.99
N LEU A 174 -11.80 4.35 11.28
CA LEU A 174 -12.68 4.38 10.10
C LEU A 174 -14.09 3.86 10.39
N GLY A 175 -14.29 3.29 11.58
CA GLY A 175 -15.55 2.69 11.99
C GLY A 175 -15.63 1.18 11.71
N ASP A 176 -16.68 0.59 12.26
CA ASP A 176 -16.91 -0.85 12.41
C ASP A 176 -17.85 -1.45 11.34
N THR A 177 -18.18 -0.67 10.30
CA THR A 177 -19.01 -1.12 9.18
C THR A 177 -18.38 -0.75 7.83
N LEU A 178 -18.64 -1.54 6.79
CA LEU A 178 -18.20 -1.23 5.43
C LEU A 178 -18.75 0.09 4.90
N GLU A 179 -19.96 0.49 5.36
CA GLU A 179 -20.56 1.79 5.04
C GLU A 179 -19.75 2.96 5.62
N LYS A 180 -19.32 2.88 6.89
CA LYS A 180 -18.47 3.91 7.53
C LYS A 180 -17.11 3.98 6.84
N ILE A 181 -16.45 2.83 6.63
CA ILE A 181 -15.17 2.75 5.93
C ILE A 181 -15.29 3.29 4.51
N GLY A 182 -16.37 2.94 3.80
CA GLY A 182 -16.68 3.43 2.47
C GLY A 182 -16.86 4.96 2.43
N TYR A 183 -17.56 5.52 3.41
CA TYR A 183 -17.76 6.97 3.55
C TYR A 183 -16.41 7.72 3.71
N GLU A 184 -15.54 7.24 4.59
CA GLU A 184 -14.23 7.84 4.79
C GLU A 184 -13.36 7.79 3.51
N LYS A 185 -13.39 6.67 2.79
CA LYS A 185 -12.63 6.55 1.53
C LYS A 185 -13.25 7.39 0.41
N ALA A 186 -14.58 7.50 0.34
CA ALA A 186 -15.27 8.32 -0.65
C ALA A 186 -14.93 9.83 -0.54
N GLY A 187 -14.38 10.27 0.59
CA GLY A 187 -13.96 11.66 0.77
C GLY A 187 -12.84 12.15 -0.16
N ILE A 188 -12.20 11.24 -0.93
CA ILE A 188 -11.24 11.63 -1.97
C ILE A 188 -11.91 11.98 -3.31
N LEU A 189 -13.20 11.72 -3.47
CA LEU A 189 -13.94 12.04 -4.69
C LEU A 189 -14.11 13.55 -4.83
N ARG A 190 -14.23 14.01 -6.08
CA ARG A 190 -14.47 15.44 -6.39
C ARG A 190 -15.65 15.59 -7.35
N GLY A 191 -16.40 16.68 -7.17
CA GLY A 191 -17.50 17.05 -8.08
C GLY A 191 -17.00 17.26 -9.50
N GLY A 192 -17.72 16.72 -10.49
CA GLY A 192 -17.36 16.80 -11.91
C GLY A 192 -16.12 16.00 -12.33
N LYS A 193 -15.39 15.35 -11.39
CA LYS A 193 -14.20 14.55 -11.69
C LYS A 193 -14.53 13.05 -11.69
N PRO A 194 -13.79 12.25 -12.49
CA PRO A 194 -13.94 10.80 -12.52
C PRO A 194 -13.39 10.12 -11.26
N ALA A 195 -14.09 9.08 -10.81
CA ALA A 195 -13.68 8.22 -9.71
C ALA A 195 -13.87 6.74 -10.08
N VAL A 196 -12.78 5.97 -10.00
CA VAL A 196 -12.77 4.54 -10.30
C VAL A 196 -13.07 3.74 -9.04
N LEU A 197 -14.09 2.88 -9.08
CA LEU A 197 -14.37 1.90 -8.03
C LEU A 197 -13.98 0.51 -8.53
N ASN A 198 -12.89 -0.02 -8.00
CA ASN A 198 -12.22 -1.21 -8.51
C ASN A 198 -12.58 -2.48 -7.74
N PHE A 199 -13.84 -2.60 -7.30
CA PHE A 199 -14.40 -3.72 -6.55
C PHE A 199 -15.91 -3.84 -6.77
N LYS A 200 -16.47 -5.05 -6.53
CA LYS A 200 -17.86 -5.38 -6.90
C LYS A 200 -18.90 -4.88 -5.88
N ASN A 201 -18.69 -5.15 -4.61
CA ASN A 201 -19.67 -4.89 -3.54
C ASN A 201 -19.54 -3.48 -3.00
N ILE A 202 -20.12 -2.49 -3.69
CA ILE A 202 -19.95 -1.06 -3.39
C ILE A 202 -20.88 -0.65 -2.23
N PRO A 203 -20.35 -0.16 -1.09
CA PRO A 203 -21.16 0.42 -0.03
C PRO A 203 -22.01 1.60 -0.53
N LYS A 204 -23.26 1.67 -0.07
CA LYS A 204 -24.20 2.74 -0.47
C LYS A 204 -23.68 4.13 -0.08
N ALA A 205 -22.90 4.24 0.97
CA ALA A 205 -22.29 5.50 1.39
C ALA A 205 -21.44 6.14 0.28
N ILE A 206 -20.72 5.32 -0.53
CA ILE A 206 -19.89 5.82 -1.63
C ILE A 206 -20.76 6.39 -2.75
N THR A 207 -21.77 5.65 -3.18
CA THR A 207 -22.67 6.09 -4.29
C THR A 207 -23.50 7.30 -3.90
N ARG A 208 -23.98 7.36 -2.64
CA ARG A 208 -24.69 8.53 -2.11
C ARG A 208 -23.79 9.77 -2.06
N HIS A 209 -22.54 9.60 -1.59
CA HIS A 209 -21.59 10.71 -1.55
C HIS A 209 -21.26 11.20 -2.97
N ALA A 210 -20.96 10.29 -3.90
CA ALA A 210 -20.68 10.63 -5.29
C ALA A 210 -21.84 11.39 -5.95
N SER A 211 -23.08 10.90 -5.78
CA SER A 211 -24.28 11.59 -6.29
C SER A 211 -24.44 12.98 -5.68
N LYS A 212 -24.22 13.12 -4.36
CA LYS A 212 -24.35 14.42 -3.66
C LYS A 212 -23.38 15.48 -4.19
N ILE A 213 -22.13 15.08 -4.54
CA ILE A 213 -21.11 16.02 -5.02
C ILE A 213 -21.01 16.08 -6.54
N GLY A 214 -21.77 15.24 -7.28
CA GLY A 214 -21.70 15.17 -8.75
C GLY A 214 -20.41 14.53 -9.28
N SER A 215 -19.83 13.55 -8.58
CA SER A 215 -18.65 12.81 -9.07
C SER A 215 -19.03 11.74 -10.10
N ASN A 216 -18.24 11.57 -11.14
CA ASN A 216 -18.47 10.63 -12.23
C ASN A 216 -17.87 9.26 -11.89
N LEU A 217 -18.70 8.33 -11.41
CA LEU A 217 -18.25 6.98 -11.05
C LEU A 217 -17.97 6.12 -12.29
N SER A 218 -16.88 5.37 -12.24
CA SER A 218 -16.51 4.33 -13.19
C SER A 218 -16.29 3.01 -12.47
N LEU A 219 -17.16 2.04 -12.69
CA LEU A 219 -17.30 0.80 -11.92
C LEU A 219 -16.72 -0.38 -12.68
N ILE A 220 -15.90 -1.19 -12.03
CA ILE A 220 -15.49 -2.49 -12.60
C ILE A 220 -16.71 -3.39 -12.82
N CYS A 221 -16.67 -4.22 -13.82
CA CYS A 221 -17.77 -5.10 -14.30
C CYS A 221 -19.00 -4.38 -14.88
N LYS A 222 -18.99 -3.04 -14.92
CA LYS A 222 -20.06 -2.24 -15.53
C LYS A 222 -19.52 -1.29 -16.60
N ASP A 223 -18.62 -0.39 -16.22
CA ASP A 223 -18.08 0.65 -17.12
C ASP A 223 -16.73 0.24 -17.72
N PHE A 224 -16.05 -0.70 -17.09
CA PHE A 224 -14.87 -1.40 -17.60
C PHE A 224 -14.80 -2.81 -17.03
N ASN A 225 -14.12 -3.70 -17.76
CA ASN A 225 -13.98 -5.11 -17.40
C ASN A 225 -12.69 -5.70 -17.99
N TYR A 226 -12.45 -6.97 -17.70
CA TYR A 226 -11.40 -7.74 -18.33
C TYR A 226 -11.85 -9.16 -18.67
N GLU A 227 -11.22 -9.72 -19.69
CA GLU A 227 -11.35 -11.12 -20.11
C GLU A 227 -10.00 -11.81 -19.95
N ILE A 228 -10.02 -13.12 -19.68
CA ILE A 228 -8.82 -13.95 -19.57
C ILE A 228 -8.63 -14.69 -20.90
N GLU A 229 -7.49 -14.48 -21.56
CA GLU A 229 -7.12 -15.09 -22.83
C GLU A 229 -5.86 -15.95 -22.64
N GLY A 230 -6.02 -17.19 -22.17
CA GLY A 230 -4.90 -18.05 -21.77
C GLY A 230 -4.12 -17.48 -20.58
N GLN A 231 -2.88 -17.07 -20.79
CA GLN A 231 -2.04 -16.44 -19.76
C GLN A 231 -2.03 -14.91 -19.85
N LYS A 232 -2.83 -14.34 -20.74
CA LYS A 232 -2.93 -12.89 -20.97
C LYS A 232 -4.31 -12.40 -20.62
N TYR A 233 -4.43 -11.08 -20.53
CA TYR A 233 -5.66 -10.41 -20.21
C TYR A 233 -6.02 -9.41 -21.30
N LYS A 234 -7.32 -9.20 -21.46
CA LYS A 234 -7.89 -8.19 -22.35
C LYS A 234 -8.66 -7.22 -21.49
N TYR A 235 -8.30 -5.94 -21.55
CA TYR A 235 -9.06 -4.85 -20.92
C TYR A 235 -10.11 -4.33 -21.89
N ILE A 236 -11.31 -4.02 -21.37
CA ILE A 236 -12.45 -3.53 -22.16
C ILE A 236 -13.11 -2.39 -21.40
N SER A 237 -13.31 -1.25 -22.06
CA SER A 237 -14.15 -0.15 -21.62
C SER A 237 -14.95 0.41 -22.80
N GLN A 238 -15.82 1.40 -22.56
CA GLN A 238 -16.54 2.08 -23.66
C GLN A 238 -15.59 2.85 -24.59
N SER A 239 -14.47 3.35 -24.07
CA SER A 239 -13.53 4.20 -24.79
C SER A 239 -12.31 3.45 -25.33
N SER A 240 -12.02 2.24 -24.84
CA SER A 240 -10.75 1.57 -25.12
C SER A 240 -10.88 0.05 -24.99
N GLN A 241 -10.13 -0.65 -25.87
CA GLN A 241 -9.89 -2.08 -25.76
C GLN A 241 -8.40 -2.35 -25.91
N ILE A 242 -7.82 -3.11 -24.99
CA ILE A 242 -6.39 -3.44 -24.98
C ILE A 242 -6.22 -4.95 -24.84
N ASN A 243 -5.73 -5.59 -25.88
CA ASN A 243 -5.54 -7.04 -25.94
C ASN A 243 -4.13 -7.43 -25.46
N ALA A 244 -3.96 -8.69 -25.09
CA ALA A 244 -2.68 -9.33 -24.80
C ALA A 244 -1.85 -8.64 -23.69
N ILE A 245 -2.51 -8.22 -22.59
CA ILE A 245 -1.87 -7.66 -21.41
C ILE A 245 -1.20 -8.82 -20.63
N GLU A 246 0.08 -8.69 -20.35
CA GLU A 246 0.85 -9.61 -19.52
C GLU A 246 1.04 -8.98 -18.13
N ILE A 247 0.68 -9.71 -17.07
CA ILE A 247 0.84 -9.27 -15.68
C ILE A 247 1.83 -10.22 -15.00
N LEU A 248 2.95 -9.69 -14.53
CA LEU A 248 3.85 -10.44 -13.67
C LEU A 248 3.17 -10.69 -12.31
N ASN A 249 3.45 -11.81 -11.68
CA ASN A 249 2.76 -12.22 -10.44
C ASN A 249 1.24 -12.40 -10.60
N ASN A 250 0.79 -12.88 -11.75
CA ASN A 250 -0.61 -13.11 -12.12
C ASN A 250 -1.29 -14.25 -11.34
N ASN A 251 -0.60 -14.91 -10.41
CA ASN A 251 -1.16 -15.94 -9.55
C ASN A 251 -2.22 -15.38 -8.57
N SER A 252 -2.40 -14.06 -8.53
CA SER A 252 -3.37 -13.38 -7.68
C SER A 252 -4.37 -12.57 -8.51
N GLU A 253 -5.64 -12.94 -8.47
CA GLU A 253 -6.73 -12.17 -9.08
C GLU A 253 -6.74 -10.71 -8.61
N VAL A 254 -6.36 -10.46 -7.35
CA VAL A 254 -6.26 -9.11 -6.78
C VAL A 254 -5.26 -8.24 -7.56
N GLN A 255 -4.13 -8.81 -8.01
CA GLN A 255 -3.16 -8.05 -8.81
C GLN A 255 -3.69 -7.74 -10.21
N VAL A 256 -4.46 -8.66 -10.79
CA VAL A 256 -5.15 -8.41 -12.07
C VAL A 256 -6.13 -7.26 -11.92
N ILE A 257 -6.99 -7.30 -10.91
CA ILE A 257 -7.96 -6.24 -10.62
C ILE A 257 -7.23 -4.90 -10.41
N ASN A 258 -6.15 -4.85 -9.63
CA ASN A 258 -5.36 -3.63 -9.41
C ASN A 258 -4.78 -3.07 -10.72
N ALA A 259 -4.28 -3.93 -11.61
CA ALA A 259 -3.78 -3.53 -12.92
C ALA A 259 -4.90 -2.96 -13.79
N MET A 260 -6.09 -3.59 -13.84
CA MET A 260 -7.25 -3.10 -14.60
C MET A 260 -7.75 -1.74 -14.09
N GLY A 261 -7.77 -1.54 -12.76
CA GLY A 261 -8.09 -0.25 -12.16
C GLY A 261 -7.08 0.84 -12.53
N ALA A 262 -5.79 0.50 -12.56
CA ALA A 262 -4.75 1.43 -13.03
C ALA A 262 -4.92 1.78 -14.52
N ILE A 263 -5.20 0.79 -15.39
CA ILE A 263 -5.50 1.04 -16.80
C ILE A 263 -6.72 1.96 -16.95
N ARG A 264 -7.79 1.75 -16.16
CA ARG A 264 -8.96 2.63 -16.20
C ARG A 264 -8.62 4.08 -15.79
N CYS A 265 -7.77 4.28 -14.80
CA CYS A 265 -7.30 5.63 -14.45
C CYS A 265 -6.53 6.26 -15.61
N VAL A 266 -5.65 5.51 -16.29
CA VAL A 266 -4.91 5.98 -17.46
C VAL A 266 -5.85 6.33 -18.61
N ASP A 267 -6.88 5.51 -18.87
CA ASP A 267 -7.90 5.76 -19.87
C ASP A 267 -8.66 7.10 -19.62
N LEU A 268 -8.97 7.38 -18.35
CA LEU A 268 -9.58 8.64 -17.93
C LEU A 268 -8.62 9.84 -17.98
N MET A 269 -7.31 9.59 -17.98
CA MET A 269 -6.26 10.62 -18.09
C MET A 269 -5.86 10.94 -19.54
N GLN A 270 -6.42 10.25 -20.55
CA GLN A 270 -6.10 10.47 -21.98
C GLN A 270 -6.35 11.91 -22.43
N LYS A 271 -7.22 12.66 -21.74
CA LYS A 271 -7.43 14.09 -22.01
C LYS A 271 -6.22 14.98 -21.68
N PHE A 272 -5.33 14.51 -20.79
CA PHE A 272 -4.09 15.23 -20.43
C PHE A 272 -2.87 14.69 -21.19
N PHE A 273 -2.83 13.36 -21.39
CA PHE A 273 -1.67 12.67 -21.96
C PHE A 273 -2.14 11.62 -22.98
N LYS A 274 -1.61 11.68 -24.18
CA LYS A 274 -1.83 10.63 -25.19
C LYS A 274 -0.94 9.42 -24.89
N ILE A 275 -1.45 8.45 -24.19
CA ILE A 275 -0.71 7.22 -23.79
C ILE A 275 -1.16 6.07 -24.69
N SER A 276 -0.20 5.49 -25.42
CA SER A 276 -0.48 4.37 -26.32
C SER A 276 -0.76 3.06 -25.57
N ASN A 277 -1.50 2.16 -26.22
CA ASN A 277 -1.73 0.82 -25.69
C ASN A 277 -0.44 0.05 -25.42
N ASP A 278 0.62 0.30 -26.19
CA ASP A 278 1.92 -0.35 -25.99
C ASP A 278 2.62 0.16 -24.73
N CYS A 279 2.56 1.47 -24.44
CA CYS A 279 3.05 2.01 -23.18
C CYS A 279 2.28 1.40 -21.99
N ILE A 280 0.95 1.24 -22.10
CA ILE A 280 0.13 0.61 -21.06
C ILE A 280 0.56 -0.84 -20.85
N LYS A 281 0.66 -1.64 -21.91
CA LYS A 281 1.08 -3.06 -21.84
C LYS A 281 2.49 -3.21 -21.25
N LEU A 282 3.45 -2.42 -21.72
CA LEU A 282 4.82 -2.44 -21.19
C LEU A 282 4.87 -1.99 -19.73
N GLY A 283 4.14 -0.95 -19.38
CA GLY A 283 4.06 -0.47 -18.00
C GLY A 283 3.52 -1.52 -17.04
N ILE A 284 2.46 -2.24 -17.42
CA ILE A 284 1.92 -3.36 -16.62
C ILE A 284 2.94 -4.51 -16.55
N LYS A 285 3.48 -4.94 -17.69
CA LYS A 285 4.43 -6.06 -17.79
C LYS A 285 5.71 -5.80 -16.98
N ASN A 286 6.24 -4.58 -17.00
CA ASN A 286 7.47 -4.18 -16.31
C ASN A 286 7.26 -3.83 -14.82
N THR A 287 6.04 -3.99 -14.29
CA THR A 287 5.76 -3.72 -12.88
C THR A 287 6.00 -4.94 -12.02
N PHE A 288 6.97 -4.83 -11.11
CA PHE A 288 7.21 -5.82 -10.06
C PHE A 288 6.72 -5.27 -8.71
N ILE A 289 5.90 -6.05 -8.02
CA ILE A 289 5.29 -5.68 -6.74
C ILE A 289 5.86 -6.56 -5.63
N GLN A 290 6.75 -6.00 -4.85
CA GLN A 290 7.45 -6.70 -3.77
C GLN A 290 6.51 -7.09 -2.64
N ALA A 291 6.78 -8.25 -2.03
CA ALA A 291 6.09 -8.76 -0.85
C ALA A 291 4.55 -8.77 -0.98
N ARG A 292 4.04 -9.14 -2.16
CA ARG A 292 2.62 -9.38 -2.44
C ARG A 292 2.47 -10.75 -3.07
N SER A 293 2.31 -11.78 -2.24
CA SER A 293 2.33 -13.19 -2.61
C SER A 293 3.53 -13.52 -3.51
N GLU A 294 4.67 -12.92 -3.18
CA GLU A 294 5.91 -13.03 -3.96
C GLU A 294 6.57 -14.37 -3.71
N VAL A 295 6.80 -15.14 -4.76
CA VAL A 295 7.53 -16.41 -4.70
C VAL A 295 9.02 -16.12 -4.87
N ILE A 296 9.80 -16.25 -3.79
CA ILE A 296 11.27 -16.00 -3.79
C ILE A 296 12.09 -17.25 -3.93
N SER A 297 11.48 -18.43 -3.74
CA SER A 297 12.08 -19.75 -3.99
C SER A 297 11.00 -20.77 -4.33
N ARG A 298 11.35 -21.79 -5.09
CA ARG A 298 10.46 -22.94 -5.39
C ARG A 298 10.90 -24.23 -4.73
N LYS A 299 12.13 -24.29 -4.17
CA LYS A 299 12.71 -25.47 -3.50
C LYS A 299 13.57 -25.03 -2.30
N PRO A 300 13.05 -25.04 -1.09
CA PRO A 300 11.62 -25.11 -0.72
C PRO A 300 10.80 -23.97 -1.35
N LEU A 301 9.49 -24.17 -1.45
CA LEU A 301 8.62 -23.05 -1.84
C LEU A 301 8.64 -22.00 -0.74
N ILE A 302 9.01 -20.76 -1.06
CA ILE A 302 8.98 -19.64 -0.13
C ILE A 302 8.12 -18.54 -0.73
N ILE A 303 7.04 -18.20 -0.04
CA ILE A 303 6.15 -17.09 -0.41
C ILE A 303 6.22 -16.04 0.70
N ILE A 304 6.42 -14.79 0.28
CA ILE A 304 6.44 -13.64 1.18
C ILE A 304 5.27 -12.70 0.88
N ASP A 305 4.62 -12.20 1.94
CA ASP A 305 3.50 -11.26 1.82
C ASP A 305 3.40 -10.35 3.05
N VAL A 306 3.04 -9.10 2.83
CA VAL A 306 2.74 -8.15 3.92
C VAL A 306 1.30 -8.26 4.43
N ALA A 307 0.59 -9.33 4.14
CA ALA A 307 -0.78 -9.60 4.55
C ALA A 307 -0.94 -9.45 6.08
N HIS A 308 -1.86 -8.57 6.50
CA HIS A 308 -2.08 -8.22 7.90
C HIS A 308 -3.56 -7.96 8.23
N ASN A 309 -4.46 -8.25 7.31
CA ASN A 309 -5.91 -8.28 7.51
C ASN A 309 -6.50 -9.52 6.83
N PHE A 310 -7.77 -9.80 7.08
CA PHE A 310 -8.42 -11.03 6.64
C PHE A 310 -8.39 -11.20 5.11
N GLU A 311 -8.78 -10.17 4.34
CA GLU A 311 -8.80 -10.21 2.87
C GLU A 311 -7.41 -10.47 2.27
N ALA A 312 -6.37 -9.79 2.79
CA ALA A 312 -5.00 -9.99 2.31
C ALA A 312 -4.49 -11.40 2.66
N ALA A 313 -4.83 -11.91 3.84
CA ALA A 313 -4.46 -13.27 4.28
C ALA A 313 -5.18 -14.35 3.45
N GLU A 314 -6.46 -14.15 3.13
CA GLU A 314 -7.23 -15.02 2.23
C GLU A 314 -6.61 -15.05 0.82
N ASN A 315 -6.23 -13.90 0.28
CA ASN A 315 -5.54 -13.82 -1.02
C ASN A 315 -4.19 -14.57 -0.99
N LEU A 316 -3.38 -14.37 0.06
CA LEU A 316 -2.12 -15.12 0.23
C LEU A 316 -2.37 -16.63 0.26
N LEU A 317 -3.37 -17.08 1.00
CA LEU A 317 -3.73 -18.48 1.10
C LEU A 317 -4.18 -19.06 -0.24
N ASN A 318 -4.95 -18.31 -1.03
CA ASN A 318 -5.37 -18.72 -2.37
C ASN A 318 -4.15 -18.92 -3.28
N VAL A 319 -3.21 -17.97 -3.32
CA VAL A 319 -1.97 -18.12 -4.09
C VAL A 319 -1.14 -19.31 -3.60
N PHE A 320 -1.01 -19.48 -2.29
CA PHE A 320 -0.29 -20.60 -1.69
C PHE A 320 -0.89 -21.95 -2.10
N ASN A 321 -2.21 -22.11 -2.00
CA ASN A 321 -2.90 -23.36 -2.32
C ASN A 321 -2.72 -23.81 -3.78
N HIS A 322 -2.56 -22.85 -4.71
CA HIS A 322 -2.26 -23.14 -6.13
C HIS A 322 -0.79 -23.45 -6.39
N SER A 323 0.11 -23.11 -5.46
CA SER A 323 1.55 -23.17 -5.66
C SER A 323 2.26 -24.18 -4.77
N LYS A 324 1.63 -24.64 -3.68
CA LYS A 324 2.27 -25.42 -2.62
C LYS A 324 2.82 -26.77 -3.06
N ASN A 325 3.97 -27.12 -2.53
CA ASN A 325 4.56 -28.43 -2.59
C ASN A 325 3.85 -29.41 -1.62
N LYS A 326 4.13 -30.71 -1.72
CA LYS A 326 3.50 -31.76 -0.90
C LYS A 326 4.09 -31.90 0.52
N GLY A 327 5.18 -31.19 0.84
CA GLY A 327 5.90 -31.28 2.11
C GLY A 327 5.27 -30.46 3.25
N ILE A 328 6.03 -30.34 4.33
CA ILE A 328 5.63 -29.61 5.55
C ILE A 328 5.50 -28.12 5.23
N THR A 329 4.44 -27.50 5.74
CA THR A 329 4.22 -26.05 5.61
C THR A 329 4.57 -25.35 6.92
N ARG A 330 5.54 -24.44 6.87
CA ARG A 330 6.00 -23.60 7.97
C ARG A 330 5.56 -22.16 7.76
N ALA A 331 5.08 -21.51 8.81
CA ALA A 331 4.77 -20.09 8.79
C ALA A 331 5.73 -19.32 9.69
N THR A 332 6.47 -18.37 9.14
CA THR A 332 7.17 -17.33 9.91
C THR A 332 6.25 -16.12 10.00
N PHE A 333 5.82 -15.78 11.23
CA PHE A 333 4.73 -14.83 11.40
C PHE A 333 4.95 -13.90 12.58
N SER A 334 4.59 -12.64 12.39
CA SER A 334 4.38 -11.64 13.44
C SER A 334 3.45 -10.54 12.93
N ILE A 335 2.77 -9.83 13.85
CA ILE A 335 1.74 -8.86 13.48
C ILE A 335 1.73 -7.67 14.45
N LEU A 336 1.16 -6.54 14.01
CA LEU A 336 0.91 -5.39 14.86
C LEU A 336 -0.37 -5.60 15.69
N LYS A 337 -0.50 -4.86 16.81
CA LYS A 337 -1.75 -4.76 17.59
C LYS A 337 -2.89 -4.27 16.70
N ASN A 338 -4.12 -4.38 17.17
CA ASN A 338 -5.33 -3.87 16.53
C ASN A 338 -5.66 -4.53 15.17
N LYS A 339 -5.23 -5.77 14.97
CA LYS A 339 -5.66 -6.62 13.85
C LYS A 339 -6.53 -7.76 14.34
N ASP A 340 -7.48 -8.19 13.54
CA ASP A 340 -8.34 -9.36 13.87
C ASP A 340 -7.54 -10.66 13.70
N LEU A 341 -6.59 -10.86 14.62
CA LEU A 341 -5.62 -11.94 14.57
C LEU A 341 -6.28 -13.32 14.53
N THR A 342 -7.33 -13.51 15.31
CA THR A 342 -8.00 -14.82 15.41
C THR A 342 -8.56 -15.24 14.05
N LYS A 343 -9.25 -14.33 13.34
CA LYS A 343 -9.76 -14.63 12.00
C LYS A 343 -8.65 -14.88 10.99
N ILE A 344 -7.55 -14.09 11.06
CA ILE A 344 -6.41 -14.30 10.17
C ILE A 344 -5.79 -15.67 10.39
N ILE A 345 -5.49 -16.05 11.65
CA ILE A 345 -4.86 -17.33 11.96
C ILE A 345 -5.73 -18.50 11.52
N GLN A 346 -7.04 -18.46 11.75
CA GLN A 346 -7.98 -19.53 11.41
C GLN A 346 -7.97 -19.91 9.92
N LEU A 347 -7.57 -19.00 9.02
CA LEU A 347 -7.40 -19.30 7.60
C LEU A 347 -6.26 -20.29 7.34
N PHE A 348 -5.20 -20.28 8.16
CA PHE A 348 -3.96 -21.02 7.90
C PHE A 348 -3.95 -22.42 8.55
N ASN A 349 -5.07 -23.13 8.50
CA ASN A 349 -5.16 -24.51 9.01
C ASN A 349 -4.15 -25.49 8.35
N ALA A 350 -3.72 -25.20 7.13
CA ALA A 350 -2.73 -26.00 6.39
C ALA A 350 -1.28 -25.80 6.88
N VAL A 351 -1.02 -24.87 7.78
CA VAL A 351 0.31 -24.67 8.38
C VAL A 351 0.55 -25.75 9.44
N ASP A 352 1.66 -26.45 9.34
CA ASP A 352 2.06 -27.53 10.27
C ASP A 352 2.84 -26.99 11.45
N GLU A 353 3.76 -26.05 11.20
CA GLU A 353 4.66 -25.48 12.20
C GLU A 353 4.68 -23.95 12.12
N TRP A 354 4.54 -23.29 13.28
CA TRP A 354 4.64 -21.86 13.43
C TRP A 354 5.99 -21.43 13.99
N TYR A 355 6.60 -20.40 13.41
CA TYR A 355 7.86 -19.79 13.81
C TYR A 355 7.59 -18.32 14.08
N ILE A 356 7.47 -17.96 15.35
CA ILE A 356 7.00 -16.63 15.76
C ILE A 356 8.02 -15.85 16.58
N ALA A 357 7.96 -14.54 16.48
CA ALA A 357 8.74 -13.62 17.32
C ALA A 357 8.03 -12.28 17.47
N GLU A 358 8.38 -11.50 18.49
CA GLU A 358 7.93 -10.12 18.63
C GLU A 358 8.70 -9.20 17.67
N LEU A 359 8.00 -8.26 17.01
CA LEU A 359 8.62 -7.22 16.18
C LEU A 359 9.30 -6.14 17.05
N LYS A 360 10.35 -5.54 16.53
CA LYS A 360 11.01 -4.37 17.14
C LYS A 360 10.23 -3.08 16.89
N ASN A 361 8.96 -3.08 17.24
CA ASN A 361 8.07 -1.94 17.03
C ASN A 361 7.16 -1.77 18.24
N THR A 362 6.95 -0.51 18.68
CA THR A 362 6.08 -0.21 19.84
C THR A 362 4.62 -0.63 19.65
N ARG A 363 4.21 -0.76 18.39
CA ARG A 363 2.87 -1.26 18.00
C ARG A 363 2.82 -2.77 17.80
N ALA A 364 3.91 -3.50 18.06
CA ALA A 364 3.93 -4.96 17.93
C ALA A 364 2.93 -5.63 18.89
N LEU A 365 2.31 -6.71 18.43
CA LEU A 365 1.63 -7.62 19.35
C LEU A 365 2.66 -8.33 20.21
N LYS A 366 2.41 -8.42 21.52
CA LYS A 366 3.31 -9.10 22.45
C LYS A 366 3.38 -10.58 22.15
N ILE A 367 4.58 -11.16 22.26
CA ILE A 367 4.83 -12.56 21.89
C ILE A 367 3.95 -13.52 22.68
N ASP A 368 3.75 -13.29 23.98
CA ASP A 368 2.93 -14.14 24.82
C ASP A 368 1.45 -14.15 24.37
N GLN A 369 0.95 -13.00 23.92
CA GLN A 369 -0.40 -12.89 23.37
C GLN A 369 -0.53 -13.65 22.05
N LEU A 370 0.46 -13.52 21.17
CA LEU A 370 0.49 -14.21 19.88
C LEU A 370 0.56 -15.73 20.07
N GLU A 371 1.47 -16.18 20.94
CA GLU A 371 1.62 -17.60 21.28
C GLU A 371 0.35 -18.19 21.88
N ASN A 372 -0.27 -17.51 22.85
CA ASN A 372 -1.51 -17.96 23.47
C ASN A 372 -2.66 -18.13 22.48
N ILE A 373 -2.82 -17.18 21.55
CA ILE A 373 -3.85 -17.26 20.51
C ILE A 373 -3.58 -18.44 19.57
N LEU A 374 -2.33 -18.65 19.15
CA LEU A 374 -1.96 -19.77 18.29
C LEU A 374 -2.19 -21.12 18.99
N ARG A 375 -1.75 -21.27 20.26
CA ARG A 375 -1.95 -22.51 21.01
C ARG A 375 -3.43 -22.79 21.26
N LYS A 376 -4.25 -21.77 21.49
CA LYS A 376 -5.69 -21.89 21.64
C LYS A 376 -6.36 -22.29 20.32
N THR A 377 -5.92 -21.74 19.19
CA THR A 377 -6.49 -22.01 17.86
C THR A 377 -6.05 -23.38 17.33
N TYR A 378 -4.79 -23.75 17.59
CA TYR A 378 -4.14 -24.95 17.08
C TYR A 378 -3.39 -25.73 18.16
N PRO A 379 -4.09 -26.38 19.09
CA PRO A 379 -3.46 -27.08 20.24
C PRO A 379 -2.47 -28.18 19.86
N GLN A 380 -2.64 -28.78 18.67
CA GLN A 380 -1.81 -29.90 18.20
C GLN A 380 -0.65 -29.44 17.25
N LYS A 381 -0.60 -28.16 16.89
CA LYS A 381 0.44 -27.65 15.99
C LYS A 381 1.70 -27.30 16.78
N LYS A 382 2.85 -27.46 16.12
CA LYS A 382 4.13 -27.06 16.70
C LYS A 382 4.30 -25.54 16.61
N ILE A 383 4.50 -24.89 17.75
CA ILE A 383 4.72 -23.44 17.85
C ILE A 383 6.10 -23.20 18.42
N ASN A 384 6.97 -22.58 17.63
CA ASN A 384 8.35 -22.28 17.98
C ASN A 384 8.49 -20.76 18.18
N VAL A 385 8.89 -20.36 19.38
CA VAL A 385 9.09 -18.95 19.76
C VAL A 385 10.56 -18.57 19.66
N PHE A 386 10.85 -17.42 19.05
CA PHE A 386 12.21 -16.94 18.82
C PHE A 386 12.41 -15.52 19.36
N LYS A 387 13.67 -15.14 19.58
CA LYS A 387 14.06 -13.81 20.05
C LYS A 387 13.72 -12.69 19.05
N ASN A 388 13.73 -12.98 17.77
CA ASN A 388 13.45 -12.04 16.67
C ASN A 388 13.03 -12.77 15.40
N ILE A 389 12.41 -12.05 14.46
CA ILE A 389 11.89 -12.61 13.20
C ILE A 389 13.00 -13.20 12.33
N LYS A 390 14.19 -12.60 12.30
CA LYS A 390 15.32 -13.15 11.53
C LYS A 390 15.67 -14.56 11.99
N ASN A 391 15.74 -14.79 13.30
CA ASN A 391 16.03 -16.12 13.85
C ASN A 391 14.90 -17.11 13.56
N ALA A 392 13.64 -16.66 13.66
CA ALA A 392 12.47 -17.46 13.33
C ALA A 392 12.52 -17.91 11.86
N TYR A 393 12.74 -16.99 10.93
CA TYR A 393 12.83 -17.29 9.50
C TYR A 393 14.03 -18.17 9.15
N THR A 394 15.21 -17.88 9.70
CA THR A 394 16.42 -18.71 9.47
C THR A 394 16.21 -20.12 9.98
N SER A 395 15.57 -20.31 11.14
CA SER A 395 15.27 -21.63 11.68
C SER A 395 14.21 -22.36 10.83
N ALA A 396 13.17 -21.66 10.36
CA ALA A 396 12.20 -22.26 9.44
C ALA A 396 12.87 -22.75 8.15
N LEU A 397 13.79 -21.95 7.62
CA LEU A 397 14.54 -22.29 6.40
C LEU A 397 15.47 -23.49 6.62
N SER A 398 16.27 -23.52 7.70
CA SER A 398 17.21 -24.61 7.99
C SER A 398 16.50 -25.96 8.29
N ASN A 399 15.26 -25.91 8.78
CA ASN A 399 14.44 -27.10 9.03
C ASN A 399 13.65 -27.57 7.80
N SER A 400 13.73 -26.83 6.68
CA SER A 400 12.95 -27.17 5.47
C SER A 400 13.75 -28.00 4.48
N LYS A 401 13.06 -28.96 3.86
CA LYS A 401 13.54 -29.76 2.72
C LYS A 401 13.03 -29.16 1.41
N GLU A 402 13.55 -29.62 0.28
CA GLU A 402 13.19 -29.09 -1.06
C GLU A 402 11.67 -29.10 -1.34
N ASN A 403 10.95 -30.11 -0.85
CA ASN A 403 9.51 -30.24 -1.07
C ASN A 403 8.64 -29.55 -0.01
N ASP A 404 9.25 -28.82 0.93
CA ASP A 404 8.53 -28.10 1.98
C ASP A 404 8.09 -26.71 1.51
N ASN A 405 7.31 -26.04 2.33
CA ASN A 405 6.77 -24.71 2.09
C ASN A 405 7.07 -23.78 3.27
N ILE A 406 7.39 -22.53 2.98
CA ILE A 406 7.53 -21.46 3.96
C ILE A 406 6.65 -20.29 3.55
N LEU A 407 5.78 -19.86 4.45
CA LEU A 407 5.03 -18.63 4.38
C LEU A 407 5.68 -17.61 5.33
N LEU A 408 6.14 -16.48 4.82
CA LEU A 408 6.64 -15.37 5.63
C LEU A 408 5.68 -14.19 5.47
N PHE A 409 4.90 -13.87 6.53
CA PHE A 409 3.85 -12.86 6.42
C PHE A 409 3.48 -12.22 7.76
N GLY A 410 2.55 -11.22 7.73
CA GLY A 410 1.91 -10.59 8.88
C GLY A 410 2.07 -9.08 8.96
N SER A 411 3.12 -8.50 8.36
CA SER A 411 3.28 -7.04 8.22
C SER A 411 4.49 -6.67 7.35
N PHE A 412 4.59 -5.40 6.97
CA PHE A 412 5.80 -4.86 6.35
C PHE A 412 7.04 -5.04 7.26
N PHE A 413 6.87 -4.82 8.57
CA PHE A 413 7.95 -5.01 9.54
C PHE A 413 8.41 -6.48 9.64
N THR A 414 7.50 -7.43 9.48
CA THR A 414 7.85 -8.86 9.50
C THR A 414 8.78 -9.20 8.34
N ILE A 415 8.49 -8.67 7.16
CA ILE A 415 9.32 -8.88 5.96
C ILE A 415 10.69 -8.21 6.11
N ASP A 416 10.72 -6.96 6.60
CA ASP A 416 11.97 -6.22 6.83
C ASP A 416 12.86 -6.92 7.87
N GLU A 417 12.31 -7.24 9.06
CA GLU A 417 13.06 -7.85 10.16
C GLU A 417 13.51 -9.29 9.87
N ALA A 418 12.87 -10.00 8.94
CA ALA A 418 13.32 -11.31 8.48
C ALA A 418 14.64 -11.22 7.71
N GLY A 419 14.99 -10.05 7.16
CA GLY A 419 16.22 -9.82 6.44
C GLY A 419 16.26 -10.48 5.07
N VAL A 420 15.10 -10.71 4.46
CA VAL A 420 15.00 -11.28 3.11
C VAL A 420 15.56 -10.30 2.09
N LYS A 421 16.35 -10.80 1.13
CA LYS A 421 16.78 -9.99 -0.02
C LYS A 421 15.61 -9.86 -0.99
N LEU A 422 15.08 -8.66 -1.10
CA LEU A 422 14.00 -8.26 -2.01
C LEU A 422 14.57 -7.53 -3.21
#